data_b8161ad2c57e2dd6ffd237d934f7b8e1
#
_entry.id   b8161ad2c57e2dd6ffd237d934f7b8e1
#
_cell.length_a   1.000
_cell.length_b   1.000
_cell.length_c   1.000
_cell.angle_alpha   90.00
_cell.angle_beta   90.00
_cell.angle_gamma   90.00
#
_symmetry.space_group_name_H-M   'P 1'
#
loop_
_entity.id
_entity.type
_entity.pdbx_description
1 polymer ?
#
loop_
_entity_poly.entity_id
_entity_poly.type
_entity_poly.pdbx_seq_one_letter_code
_entity_poly.pdbx_strand_id
1 'polypeptide(L)'
;MTTDINELDLNKTYSYADYLTWQFQEKLELIKGKIFKMSPAPSTNHQRISMELAGILYNFFKPHQCNLFSAPFDVRLIDKRKSTLDQDIFTVVQPDLCVICDETKIDERGAI
;
A
#
# COMPACT_ATOMS: atom_id res chain seq x y z
N MET A 1 -0.42 16.58 13.69
CA MET A 1 -0.47 15.88 12.40
C MET A 1 0.64 16.41 11.50
N THR A 2 1.50 15.55 11.02
CA THR A 2 2.68 15.96 10.25
C THR A 2 2.31 16.16 8.78
N THR A 3 2.62 17.34 8.23
CA THR A 3 2.32 17.66 6.83
C THR A 3 3.56 17.82 5.97
N ASP A 4 4.76 17.80 6.58
CA ASP A 4 6.04 17.94 5.88
C ASP A 4 6.89 16.70 6.11
N ILE A 5 7.22 16.01 5.01
CA ILE A 5 8.04 14.80 5.06
C ILE A 5 9.42 15.05 5.67
N ASN A 6 9.94 16.28 5.55
CA ASN A 6 11.25 16.63 6.11
C ASN A 6 11.25 16.69 7.63
N GLU A 7 10.09 16.69 8.27
CA GLU A 7 9.96 16.62 9.73
C GLU A 7 10.16 15.20 10.25
N LEU A 8 10.16 14.19 9.37
CA LEU A 8 10.35 12.80 9.76
C LEU A 8 11.82 12.48 9.96
N ASP A 9 12.11 11.71 11.00
CA ASP A 9 13.45 11.19 11.25
C ASP A 9 13.63 9.88 10.49
N LEU A 10 14.47 9.89 9.46
CA LEU A 10 14.69 8.73 8.60
C LEU A 10 15.41 7.57 9.32
N ASN A 11 15.97 7.81 10.49
CA ASN A 11 16.61 6.78 11.30
C ASN A 11 15.65 6.12 12.29
N LYS A 12 14.47 6.70 12.46
CA LYS A 12 13.46 6.20 13.36
C LYS A 12 12.64 5.09 12.70
N THR A 13 12.05 4.21 13.52
CA THR A 13 11.15 3.17 13.05
C THR A 13 9.71 3.63 13.27
N TYR A 14 8.91 3.57 12.20
CA TYR A 14 7.51 4.01 12.22
C TYR A 14 6.56 2.83 12.02
N SER A 15 5.38 2.93 12.63
CA SER A 15 4.31 1.96 12.48
C SER A 15 3.22 2.47 11.54
N TYR A 16 2.27 1.59 11.21
CA TYR A 16 1.08 2.00 10.46
C TYR A 16 0.26 3.03 11.23
N ALA A 17 0.22 2.95 12.56
CA ALA A 17 -0.44 3.97 13.38
C ALA A 17 0.19 5.36 13.15
N ASP A 18 1.52 5.42 13.03
CA ASP A 18 2.19 6.68 12.68
C ASP A 18 1.84 7.12 11.26
N TYR A 19 1.87 6.16 10.31
CA TYR A 19 1.55 6.40 8.90
C TYR A 19 0.18 7.04 8.72
N LEU A 20 -0.81 6.62 9.49
CA LEU A 20 -2.18 7.16 9.41
C LEU A 20 -2.27 8.63 9.85
N THR A 21 -1.28 9.15 10.58
CA THR A 21 -1.26 10.55 11.01
C THR A 21 -0.66 11.48 9.97
N TRP A 22 -0.04 10.94 8.93
CA TRP A 22 0.69 11.74 7.95
C TRP A 22 -0.24 12.27 6.87
N GLN A 23 0.01 13.51 6.44
CA GLN A 23 -0.73 14.19 5.39
C GLN A 23 0.26 14.81 4.40
N PHE A 24 1.08 13.94 3.78
CA PHE A 24 2.05 14.39 2.79
C PHE A 24 1.44 14.37 1.39
N GLN A 25 1.94 15.25 0.53
CA GLN A 25 1.65 15.17 -0.90
C GLN A 25 2.45 14.04 -1.55
N GLU A 26 3.63 13.75 -1.01
CA GLU A 26 4.47 12.66 -1.48
C GLU A 26 3.89 11.31 -1.05
N LYS A 27 3.96 10.34 -1.96
CA LYS A 27 3.58 8.97 -1.64
C LYS A 27 4.74 8.25 -0.98
N LEU A 28 4.42 7.53 0.09
CA LEU A 28 5.41 6.83 0.89
C LEU A 28 5.00 5.38 1.07
N GLU A 29 6.03 4.53 1.22
CA GLU A 29 5.85 3.17 1.71
C GLU A 29 6.65 2.99 3.00
N LEU A 30 6.21 2.07 3.85
CA LEU A 30 6.97 1.62 5.01
C LEU A 30 7.44 0.20 4.78
N ILE A 31 8.73 -0.05 4.97
CA ILE A 31 9.30 -1.40 4.91
C ILE A 31 10.10 -1.62 6.18
N LYS A 32 9.63 -2.54 7.02
CA LYS A 32 10.19 -2.80 8.35
C LYS A 32 10.35 -1.52 9.17
N GLY A 33 9.37 -0.64 9.07
CA GLY A 33 9.31 0.63 9.79
C GLY A 33 10.12 1.76 9.18
N LYS A 34 10.84 1.52 8.08
CA LYS A 34 11.64 2.55 7.42
C LYS A 34 10.86 3.17 6.25
N ILE A 35 11.06 4.45 6.04
CA ILE A 35 10.35 5.24 5.03
C ILE A 35 11.04 5.10 3.68
N PHE A 36 10.25 4.82 2.65
CA PHE A 36 10.69 4.83 1.26
C PHE A 36 9.77 5.75 0.47
N LYS A 37 10.35 6.75 -0.20
CA LYS A 37 9.60 7.65 -1.06
C LYS A 37 9.33 6.97 -2.39
N MET A 38 8.08 7.05 -2.83
CA MET A 38 7.69 6.55 -4.15
C MET A 38 7.91 7.64 -5.21
N SER A 39 8.07 7.21 -6.47
CA SER A 39 8.15 8.14 -7.59
C SER A 39 6.88 8.99 -7.67
N PRO A 40 7.03 10.32 -7.91
CA PRO A 40 5.88 11.23 -7.84
C PRO A 40 4.84 11.02 -8.93
N ALA A 41 5.24 10.55 -10.12
CA ALA A 41 4.29 10.31 -11.21
C ALA A 41 4.77 9.20 -12.12
N PRO A 42 3.92 8.23 -12.48
CA PRO A 42 4.28 7.21 -13.46
C PRO A 42 4.34 7.79 -14.87
N SER A 43 5.17 7.18 -15.72
CA SER A 43 5.28 7.55 -17.13
C SER A 43 4.03 7.12 -17.91
N THR A 44 3.88 7.66 -19.13
CA THR A 44 2.81 7.22 -20.04
C THR A 44 2.90 5.74 -20.35
N ASN A 45 4.11 5.21 -20.56
CA ASN A 45 4.28 3.76 -20.79
C ASN A 45 3.86 2.94 -19.59
N HIS A 46 4.21 3.38 -18.39
CA HIS A 46 3.78 2.72 -17.16
C HIS A 46 2.24 2.66 -17.12
N GLN A 47 1.58 3.77 -17.41
CA GLN A 47 0.11 3.83 -17.41
C GLN A 47 -0.51 2.89 -18.45
N ARG A 48 0.04 2.82 -19.65
CA ARG A 48 -0.45 1.92 -20.70
C ARG A 48 -0.32 0.46 -20.31
N ILE A 49 0.86 0.07 -19.81
CA ILE A 49 1.12 -1.30 -19.39
C ILE A 49 0.24 -1.67 -18.20
N SER A 50 0.12 -0.78 -17.22
CA SER A 50 -0.70 -1.01 -16.04
C SER A 50 -2.17 -1.21 -16.42
N MET A 51 -2.69 -0.41 -17.34
CA MET A 51 -4.09 -0.52 -17.80
C MET A 51 -4.33 -1.82 -18.56
N GLU A 52 -3.40 -2.23 -19.43
CA GLU A 52 -3.52 -3.49 -20.15
C GLU A 52 -3.46 -4.69 -19.20
N LEU A 53 -2.53 -4.69 -18.27
CA LEU A 53 -2.46 -5.73 -17.25
C LEU A 53 -3.72 -5.76 -16.40
N ALA A 54 -4.24 -4.61 -16.02
CA ALA A 54 -5.47 -4.53 -15.24
C ALA A 54 -6.64 -5.16 -16.01
N GLY A 55 -6.74 -4.90 -17.31
CA GLY A 55 -7.77 -5.50 -18.16
C GLY A 55 -7.67 -7.01 -18.23
N ILE A 56 -6.47 -7.53 -18.46
CA ILE A 56 -6.21 -8.97 -18.54
C ILE A 56 -6.51 -9.63 -17.19
N LEU A 57 -6.00 -9.07 -16.10
CA LEU A 57 -6.21 -9.62 -14.76
C LEU A 57 -7.67 -9.55 -14.32
N TYR A 58 -8.33 -8.45 -14.63
CA TYR A 58 -9.75 -8.29 -14.31
C TYR A 58 -10.58 -9.38 -14.98
N ASN A 59 -10.39 -9.61 -16.28
CA ASN A 59 -11.11 -10.62 -17.01
C ASN A 59 -10.79 -12.03 -16.52
N PHE A 60 -9.52 -12.29 -16.19
CA PHE A 60 -9.10 -13.59 -15.68
C PHE A 60 -9.71 -13.90 -14.31
N PHE A 61 -9.72 -12.93 -13.40
CA PHE A 61 -10.18 -13.15 -12.03
C PHE A 61 -11.67 -12.90 -11.81
N LYS A 62 -12.36 -12.31 -12.78
CA LYS A 62 -13.80 -12.00 -12.66
C LYS A 62 -14.67 -13.21 -12.31
N PRO A 63 -14.48 -14.41 -12.93
CA PRO A 63 -15.27 -15.58 -12.53
C PRO A 63 -14.83 -16.21 -11.21
N HIS A 64 -13.69 -15.81 -10.68
CA HIS A 64 -13.21 -16.25 -9.37
C HIS A 64 -13.62 -15.22 -8.32
N GLN A 65 -13.68 -15.63 -7.05
CA GLN A 65 -14.02 -14.69 -5.98
C GLN A 65 -12.80 -13.88 -5.55
N CYS A 66 -12.22 -13.16 -6.51
CA CYS A 66 -11.02 -12.36 -6.29
C CYS A 66 -11.27 -10.93 -6.73
N ASN A 67 -10.69 -9.99 -5.99
CA ASN A 67 -10.81 -8.56 -6.28
C ASN A 67 -9.48 -8.03 -6.79
N LEU A 68 -9.53 -7.20 -7.84
CA LEU A 68 -8.38 -6.51 -8.38
C LEU A 68 -8.42 -5.05 -7.92
N PHE A 69 -7.31 -4.58 -7.37
CA PHE A 69 -7.16 -3.17 -6.98
C PHE A 69 -5.95 -2.56 -7.67
N SER A 70 -6.07 -1.28 -8.01
CA SER A 70 -4.96 -0.50 -8.56
C SER A 70 -4.53 0.57 -7.55
N ALA A 71 -3.29 1.05 -7.69
CA ALA A 71 -2.80 2.14 -6.84
C ALA A 71 -3.68 3.40 -6.99
N PRO A 72 -3.84 4.22 -5.95
CA PRO A 72 -3.30 4.01 -4.60
C PRO A 72 -4.12 3.02 -3.79
N PHE A 73 -3.45 2.03 -3.21
CA PHE A 73 -4.11 1.01 -2.39
C PHE A 73 -3.11 0.47 -1.38
N ASP A 74 -3.36 0.69 -0.09
CA ASP A 74 -2.45 0.29 0.98
C ASP A 74 -2.58 -1.20 1.27
N VAL A 75 -1.46 -1.90 1.24
CA VAL A 75 -1.35 -3.29 1.67
C VAL A 75 -0.45 -3.36 2.90
N ARG A 76 -1.03 -3.76 4.02
CA ARG A 76 -0.32 -3.94 5.29
C ARG A 76 0.19 -5.37 5.37
N LEU A 77 1.49 -5.53 5.50
CA LEU A 77 2.12 -6.84 5.64
C LEU A 77 2.44 -7.08 7.11
N ILE A 78 1.74 -8.01 7.72
CA ILE A 78 1.88 -8.31 9.15
C ILE A 78 2.89 -9.42 9.39
N ASP A 79 3.54 -9.38 10.56
CA ASP A 79 4.30 -10.52 11.07
C ASP A 79 3.28 -11.45 11.75
N LYS A 80 3.12 -12.67 11.25
CA LYS A 80 2.15 -13.63 11.77
C LYS A 80 2.33 -13.96 13.25
N ARG A 81 3.52 -13.72 13.79
CA ARG A 81 3.81 -13.96 15.20
C ARG A 81 3.49 -12.76 16.09
N LYS A 82 3.02 -11.65 15.48
CA LYS A 82 2.70 -10.42 16.18
C LYS A 82 1.23 -10.07 15.98
N SER A 83 0.84 -8.98 16.62
CA SER A 83 -0.51 -8.43 16.57
C SER A 83 -0.82 -7.83 15.21
N THR A 84 -2.14 -7.72 14.90
CA THR A 84 -2.65 -6.97 13.73
C THR A 84 -3.02 -5.54 14.11
N LEU A 85 -2.65 -5.07 15.31
CA LEU A 85 -2.90 -3.68 15.73
C LEU A 85 -2.05 -2.72 14.90
N ASP A 86 -2.58 -1.54 14.62
CA ASP A 86 -1.91 -0.54 13.78
C ASP A 86 -0.51 -0.19 14.28
N GLN A 87 -0.32 -0.12 15.60
CA GLN A 87 0.98 0.18 16.19
C GLN A 87 2.01 -0.95 16.06
N ASP A 88 1.56 -2.15 15.69
CA ASP A 88 2.40 -3.34 15.54
C ASP A 88 2.64 -3.71 14.08
N ILE A 89 2.14 -2.92 13.15
CA ILE A 89 2.35 -3.11 11.71
C ILE A 89 3.40 -2.12 11.23
N PHE A 90 4.49 -2.63 10.65
CA PHE A 90 5.65 -1.83 10.27
C PHE A 90 5.93 -1.85 8.77
N THR A 91 5.13 -2.58 7.98
CA THR A 91 5.29 -2.62 6.52
C THR A 91 3.95 -2.34 5.86
N VAL A 92 3.93 -1.26 5.07
CA VAL A 92 2.78 -0.83 4.28
C VAL A 92 3.29 -0.47 2.90
N VAL A 93 2.80 -1.18 1.88
CA VAL A 93 3.20 -0.96 0.50
C VAL A 93 2.00 -0.57 -0.36
N GLN A 94 2.27 0.12 -1.47
CA GLN A 94 1.25 0.52 -2.43
C GLN A 94 1.59 -0.09 -3.80
N PRO A 95 1.21 -1.34 -4.05
CA PRO A 95 1.48 -1.97 -5.33
C PRO A 95 0.69 -1.30 -6.46
N ASP A 96 1.24 -1.31 -7.67
CA ASP A 96 0.55 -0.77 -8.84
C ASP A 96 -0.75 -1.52 -9.11
N LEU A 97 -0.70 -2.84 -8.99
CA LEU A 97 -1.86 -3.72 -9.09
C LEU A 97 -1.74 -4.82 -8.03
N CYS A 98 -2.86 -5.19 -7.42
CA CYS A 98 -2.89 -6.35 -6.53
C CYS A 98 -4.21 -7.10 -6.65
N VAL A 99 -4.14 -8.40 -6.42
CA VAL A 99 -5.30 -9.28 -6.45
C VAL A 99 -5.47 -9.90 -5.07
N ILE A 100 -6.67 -9.78 -4.51
CA ILE A 100 -6.99 -10.31 -3.20
C ILE A 100 -8.19 -11.24 -3.33
N CYS A 101 -7.97 -12.50 -2.97
CA CYS A 101 -8.99 -13.55 -3.09
C CYS A 101 -9.64 -13.91 -1.75
N ASP A 102 -9.19 -13.29 -0.67
CA ASP A 102 -9.75 -13.49 0.67
C ASP A 102 -10.39 -12.17 1.14
N GLU A 103 -11.72 -12.13 1.11
CA GLU A 103 -12.49 -10.94 1.52
C GLU A 103 -12.19 -10.50 2.96
N THR A 104 -11.80 -11.43 3.82
CA THR A 104 -11.48 -11.10 5.22
C THR A 104 -10.21 -10.26 5.34
N LYS A 105 -9.41 -10.18 4.28
CA LYS A 105 -8.19 -9.38 4.22
C LYS A 105 -8.42 -7.96 3.73
N ILE A 106 -9.63 -7.62 3.32
CA ILE A 106 -9.98 -6.31 2.77
C ILE A 106 -10.77 -5.52 3.80
N ASP A 107 -10.41 -4.27 4.02
CA ASP A 107 -11.16 -3.35 4.87
C ASP A 107 -11.24 -1.96 4.22
N GLU A 108 -11.78 -0.97 4.95
CA GLU A 108 -11.95 0.38 4.42
C GLU A 108 -10.63 1.09 4.10
N ARG A 109 -9.52 0.62 4.66
CA ARG A 109 -8.21 1.25 4.50
C ARG A 109 -7.30 0.51 3.52
N GLY A 110 -7.76 -0.59 2.92
CA GLY A 110 -7.00 -1.39 1.98
C GLY A 110 -7.03 -2.86 2.35
N ALA A 111 -5.86 -3.51 2.33
CA ALA A 111 -5.73 -4.93 2.67
C ALA A 111 -4.73 -5.14 3.81
N ILE A 112 -4.84 -6.29 4.43
CA ILE A 112 -3.97 -6.68 5.53
C ILE A 112 -3.51 -8.13 5.39
#